data_c0b263f1886d1a7d145ab33a4dc137be
#
_entry.id   c0b263f1886d1a7d145ab33a4dc137be
#
_cell.length_a   1.000
_cell.length_b   1.000
_cell.length_c   1.000
_cell.angle_alpha   90.00
_cell.angle_beta   90.00
_cell.angle_gamma   90.00
#
_symmetry.space_group_name_H-M   'P 1'
#
loop_
_entity.id
_entity.type
_entity.pdbx_description
1 polymer ?
#
loop_
_entity_poly.entity_id
_entity_poly.type
_entity_poly.pdbx_seq_one_letter_code
_entity_poly.pdbx_strand_id
1 'polypeptide(L)'
;MEELEKLRKEIDKLDKMIAELISKRQGLSNKILEAKGGEFTYDPVRERKVMEKIFSYDIDSKLAERIWTVSYTHLTLPTKN
;
A
#
# COMPACT_ATOMS: atom_id res chain seq x y z
N MET A 1 -2.05 -17.06 28.85
CA MET A 1 -3.37 -16.50 28.81
C MET A 1 -3.99 -16.71 27.48
N GLU A 2 -5.09 -17.41 27.52
CA GLU A 2 -5.75 -17.84 26.30
C GLU A 2 -6.23 -16.68 25.45
N GLU A 3 -6.76 -15.67 26.11
CA GLU A 3 -7.32 -14.55 25.38
C GLU A 3 -6.24 -13.77 24.62
N LEU A 4 -5.11 -13.58 25.26
CA LEU A 4 -3.99 -12.87 24.62
C LEU A 4 -3.48 -13.65 23.42
N GLU A 5 -3.34 -14.96 23.57
CA GLU A 5 -2.90 -15.80 22.47
C GLU A 5 -3.88 -15.82 21.32
N LYS A 6 -5.17 -15.82 21.65
CA LYS A 6 -6.21 -15.81 20.65
C LYS A 6 -6.15 -14.52 19.84
N LEU A 7 -5.98 -13.39 20.52
CA LEU A 7 -5.87 -12.11 19.85
C LEU A 7 -4.62 -12.06 18.94
N ARG A 8 -3.53 -12.61 19.41
CA ARG A 8 -2.31 -12.65 18.63
C ARG A 8 -2.47 -13.49 17.37
N LYS A 9 -3.20 -14.59 17.47
CA LYS A 9 -3.46 -15.44 16.30
C LYS A 9 -4.32 -14.70 15.28
N GLU A 10 -5.27 -13.91 15.75
CA GLU A 10 -6.09 -13.11 14.84
C GLU A 10 -5.25 -12.06 14.14
N ILE A 11 -4.34 -11.43 14.86
CA ILE A 11 -3.44 -10.46 14.25
C ILE A 11 -2.56 -11.14 13.21
N ASP A 12 -2.05 -12.32 13.52
CA ASP A 12 -1.21 -13.07 12.57
C ASP A 12 -1.96 -13.36 11.27
N LYS A 13 -3.23 -13.73 11.40
CA LYS A 13 -4.06 -13.96 10.23
C LYS A 13 -4.20 -12.71 9.39
N LEU A 14 -4.47 -11.59 10.06
CA LEU A 14 -4.61 -10.32 9.36
C LEU A 14 -3.31 -9.91 8.69
N ASP A 15 -2.20 -10.12 9.36
CA ASP A 15 -0.89 -9.80 8.78
C ASP A 15 -0.67 -10.58 7.50
N LYS A 16 -1.06 -11.85 7.50
CA LYS A 16 -0.92 -12.64 6.29
C LYS A 16 -1.77 -12.09 5.16
N MET A 17 -3.00 -11.72 5.47
CA MET A 17 -3.89 -11.15 4.48
C MET A 17 -3.35 -9.83 3.95
N ILE A 18 -2.82 -9.01 4.83
CA ILE A 18 -2.23 -7.74 4.42
C ILE A 18 -1.05 -7.99 3.48
N ALA A 19 -0.19 -8.93 3.82
CA ALA A 19 0.96 -9.25 2.99
C ALA A 19 0.53 -9.72 1.61
N GLU A 20 -0.50 -10.56 1.56
CA GLU A 20 -1.02 -11.05 0.29
C GLU A 20 -1.60 -9.92 -0.55
N LEU A 21 -2.33 -9.01 0.09
CA LEU A 21 -2.93 -7.91 -0.62
C LEU A 21 -1.88 -6.93 -1.13
N ILE A 22 -0.85 -6.67 -0.34
CA ILE A 22 0.25 -5.82 -0.76
C ILE A 22 0.97 -6.44 -1.96
N SER A 23 1.17 -7.75 -1.92
CA SER A 23 1.80 -8.45 -3.02
C SER A 23 0.98 -8.34 -4.31
N LYS A 24 -0.33 -8.47 -4.19
CA LYS A 24 -1.23 -8.31 -5.35
C LYS A 24 -1.17 -6.89 -5.88
N ARG A 25 -1.17 -5.92 -4.99
CA ARG A 25 -1.09 -4.53 -5.40
C ARG A 25 0.22 -4.26 -6.13
N GLN A 26 1.30 -4.83 -5.63
CA GLN A 26 2.61 -4.70 -6.28
C GLN A 26 2.57 -5.28 -7.69
N GLY A 27 1.95 -6.44 -7.85
CA GLY A 27 1.82 -7.06 -9.16
C GLY A 27 1.07 -6.19 -10.14
N LEU A 28 -0.01 -5.56 -9.68
CA LEU A 28 -0.78 -4.66 -10.52
C LEU A 28 0.01 -3.40 -10.86
N SER A 29 0.77 -2.88 -9.91
CA SER A 29 1.62 -1.73 -10.16
C SER A 29 2.68 -2.04 -11.23
N ASN A 30 3.22 -3.24 -11.17
CA ASN A 30 4.20 -3.66 -12.17
C ASN A 30 3.57 -3.75 -13.56
N LYS A 31 2.32 -4.20 -13.62
CA LYS A 31 1.62 -4.27 -14.91
C LYS A 31 1.36 -2.87 -15.46
N ILE A 32 1.04 -1.92 -14.59
CA ILE A 32 0.85 -0.55 -15.02
C ILE A 32 2.15 0.01 -15.56
N LEU A 33 3.26 -0.29 -14.90
CA LEU A 33 4.56 0.15 -15.35
C LEU A 33 4.87 -0.40 -16.74
N GLU A 34 4.58 -1.67 -16.97
CA GLU A 34 4.77 -2.28 -18.29
C GLU A 34 3.90 -1.61 -19.34
N ALA A 35 2.65 -1.32 -18.99
CA ALA A 35 1.73 -0.66 -19.90
C ALA A 35 2.20 0.74 -20.28
N LYS A 36 2.98 1.36 -19.40
CA LYS A 36 3.55 2.69 -19.69
C LYS A 36 4.89 2.61 -20.40
N GLY A 37 5.29 1.44 -20.83
CA GLY A 37 6.54 1.28 -21.55
C GLY A 37 7.75 1.10 -20.66
N GLY A 38 7.54 0.77 -19.41
CA GLY A 38 8.62 0.50 -18.47
C GLY A 38 9.23 1.72 -17.84
N GLU A 39 8.61 2.89 -18.00
CA GLU A 39 9.13 4.11 -17.41
C GLU A 39 8.39 4.45 -16.13
N PHE A 40 9.17 4.78 -15.12
CA PHE A 40 8.60 5.30 -13.88
C PHE A 40 8.32 6.77 -14.07
N THR A 41 7.06 7.13 -13.99
CA THR A 41 6.69 8.53 -14.00
C THR A 41 5.90 8.82 -12.75
N TYR A 42 6.30 9.84 -12.04
CA TYR A 42 5.57 10.28 -10.87
C TYR A 42 4.32 11.01 -11.34
N ASP A 43 3.18 10.57 -10.84
CA ASP A 43 1.90 11.16 -11.23
C ASP A 43 1.24 11.74 -9.97
N PRO A 44 1.48 13.03 -9.70
CA PRO A 44 0.94 13.64 -8.49
C PRO A 44 -0.58 13.71 -8.47
N VAL A 45 -1.21 13.78 -9.64
CA VAL A 45 -2.67 13.80 -9.72
C VAL A 45 -3.22 12.45 -9.28
N ARG A 46 -2.64 11.38 -9.78
CA ARG A 46 -3.05 10.03 -9.39
C ARG A 46 -2.80 9.78 -7.93
N GLU A 47 -1.65 10.21 -7.42
CA GLU A 47 -1.31 10.03 -6.02
C GLU A 47 -2.32 10.72 -5.13
N ARG A 48 -2.70 11.95 -5.48
CA ARG A 48 -3.69 12.68 -4.70
C ARG A 48 -5.02 11.96 -4.70
N LYS A 49 -5.45 11.49 -5.86
CA LYS A 49 -6.72 10.78 -5.95
C LYS A 49 -6.73 9.52 -5.10
N VAL A 50 -5.62 8.79 -5.10
CA VAL A 50 -5.52 7.58 -4.29
C VAL A 50 -5.60 7.94 -2.81
N MET A 51 -4.88 8.96 -2.39
CA MET A 51 -4.90 9.36 -0.98
C MET A 51 -6.28 9.85 -0.55
N GLU A 52 -6.95 10.62 -1.40
CA GLU A 52 -8.30 11.07 -1.10
C GLU A 52 -9.23 9.89 -0.90
N LYS A 53 -9.10 8.90 -1.75
CA LYS A 53 -9.92 7.71 -1.67
C LYS A 53 -9.62 6.92 -0.39
N ILE A 54 -8.35 6.77 -0.07
CA ILE A 54 -7.93 6.05 1.13
C ILE A 54 -8.46 6.76 2.39
N PHE A 55 -8.37 8.08 2.42
CA PHE A 55 -8.86 8.83 3.58
C PHE A 55 -10.37 8.76 3.73
N SER A 56 -11.08 8.40 2.65
CA SER A 56 -12.53 8.24 2.73
C SER A 56 -12.92 6.91 3.37
N TYR A 57 -11.99 5.98 3.50
CA TYR A 57 -12.24 4.72 4.15
C TYR A 57 -12.12 4.87 5.66
N ASP A 58 -12.67 3.91 6.38
CA ASP A 58 -12.64 3.93 7.84
C ASP A 58 -11.28 3.44 8.33
N ILE A 59 -10.30 4.31 8.23
CA ILE A 59 -8.94 4.00 8.65
C ILE A 59 -8.33 5.25 9.26
N ASP A 60 -7.48 5.07 10.26
CA ASP A 60 -6.77 6.21 10.86
C ASP A 60 -5.96 6.93 9.78
N SER A 61 -6.16 8.24 9.68
CA SER A 61 -5.55 9.01 8.60
C SER A 61 -4.03 9.05 8.68
N LYS A 62 -3.50 9.12 9.89
CA LYS A 62 -2.04 9.13 10.05
C LYS A 62 -1.43 7.80 9.64
N LEU A 63 -2.11 6.72 9.99
CA LEU A 63 -1.66 5.40 9.62
C LEU A 63 -1.73 5.20 8.12
N ALA A 64 -2.85 5.61 7.52
CA ALA A 64 -3.02 5.52 6.08
C ALA A 64 -1.94 6.29 5.34
N GLU A 65 -1.66 7.50 5.80
CA GLU A 65 -0.64 8.33 5.19
C GLU A 65 0.71 7.65 5.20
N ARG A 66 1.07 7.06 6.34
CA ARG A 66 2.36 6.38 6.45
C ARG A 66 2.45 5.18 5.51
N ILE A 67 1.40 4.37 5.47
CA ILE A 67 1.41 3.16 4.66
C ILE A 67 1.49 3.51 3.18
N TRP A 68 0.62 4.39 2.72
CA TRP A 68 0.53 4.65 1.29
C TRP A 68 1.64 5.55 0.79
N THR A 69 2.10 6.48 1.61
CA THR A 69 3.22 7.32 1.22
C THR A 69 4.47 6.47 1.03
N VAL A 70 4.73 5.56 1.95
CA VAL A 70 5.88 4.68 1.82
C VAL A 70 5.74 3.80 0.59
N SER A 71 4.55 3.26 0.36
CA SER A 71 4.29 2.43 -0.81
C SER A 71 4.56 3.20 -2.09
N TYR A 72 4.10 4.43 -2.16
CA TYR A 72 4.28 5.25 -3.34
C TYR A 72 5.75 5.57 -3.56
N THR A 73 6.44 5.91 -2.50
CA THR A 73 7.86 6.19 -2.60
C THR A 73 8.60 4.99 -3.16
N HIS A 74 8.20 3.81 -2.73
CA HIS A 74 8.82 2.57 -3.17
C HIS A 74 8.46 2.19 -4.60
N LEU A 75 7.21 2.46 -4.98
CA LEU A 75 6.67 1.97 -6.24
C LEU A 75 6.71 2.97 -7.36
N THR A 76 6.68 4.25 -7.07
CA THR A 76 6.51 5.25 -8.11
C THR A 76 7.65 6.25 -8.21
N LEU A 77 8.38 6.49 -7.12
CA LEU A 77 9.49 7.43 -7.18
C LEU A 77 10.75 6.71 -7.54
N PRO A 78 11.44 7.17 -8.58
CA PRO A 78 12.76 6.63 -8.82
C PRO A 78 13.62 7.05 -7.65
N THR A 79 14.54 6.26 -7.37
CA THR A 79 15.48 6.57 -6.33
C THR A 79 16.24 7.75 -6.78
N LYS A 80 16.16 8.75 -6.09
CA LYS A 80 16.80 9.82 -6.54
C LYS A 80 18.04 9.97 -6.04
N ASN A 81 18.63 10.20 -6.37
CA ASN A 81 19.76 10.32 -5.95
C ASN A 81 20.15 10.68 -5.89
#